data_ec1010ff81ef943ff2c0fc6c70aeb2f8
#
_entry.id   ec1010ff81ef943ff2c0fc6c70aeb2f8
#
_cell.length_a   1.000
_cell.length_b   1.000
_cell.length_c   1.000
_cell.angle_alpha   90.00
_cell.angle_beta   90.00
_cell.angle_gamma   90.00
#
_symmetry.space_group_name_H-M   'P 1'
#
loop_
_entity.id
_entity.type
_entity.pdbx_description
1 polymer ?
#
loop_
_entity_poly.entity_id
_entity_poly.type
_entity_poly.pdbx_seq_one_letter_code
_entity_poly.pdbx_strand_id
1 'polypeptide(L)'
;MMGFDTFVATDSKRIAKHIPPKWCVITGKANNGTHRLSKRVVLDLTNSYDYILNIQGDMIDINLDTINPIRKALNDNDYSCLTAYTKGAKADDVKVIHQNGKAMWFTRSDIGYGDRHLGIYAYKPSVLKSYRTLKDKYPIENLEQNRILGIYDLNVIETKYEGYEINTEEDINSRSLLS
;
A
#
# COMPACT_ATOMS: atom_id res chain seq x y z
N MET A 1 -19.56 4.36 14.28
CA MET A 1 -18.80 3.85 13.10
C MET A 1 -17.69 4.84 12.82
N MET A 2 -16.43 4.52 13.09
CA MET A 2 -15.33 5.34 12.56
C MET A 2 -15.23 5.02 11.06
N GLY A 3 -15.76 5.92 10.22
CA GLY A 3 -15.63 5.83 8.78
C GLY A 3 -14.23 6.24 8.36
N PHE A 4 -13.76 5.71 7.24
CA PHE A 4 -12.57 6.22 6.58
C PHE A 4 -12.95 7.40 5.69
N ASP A 5 -12.20 8.48 5.75
CA ASP A 5 -12.22 9.47 4.68
C ASP A 5 -11.40 8.91 3.51
N THR A 6 -12.04 8.74 2.36
CA THR A 6 -11.41 8.09 1.21
C THR A 6 -11.17 9.09 0.09
N PHE A 7 -9.94 9.07 -0.46
CA PHE A 7 -9.55 9.93 -1.57
C PHE A 7 -8.82 9.11 -2.63
N VAL A 8 -9.01 9.50 -3.89
CA VAL A 8 -8.25 8.96 -5.02
C VAL A 8 -7.14 9.93 -5.37
N ALA A 9 -5.88 9.55 -5.13
CA ALA A 9 -4.70 10.32 -5.47
C ALA A 9 -4.15 9.88 -6.83
N THR A 10 -4.22 10.74 -7.86
CA THR A 10 -3.83 10.39 -9.22
C THR A 10 -3.15 11.54 -9.96
N ASP A 11 -2.32 11.23 -10.96
CA ASP A 11 -1.80 12.18 -11.94
C ASP A 11 -2.51 12.06 -13.31
N SER A 12 -3.39 11.08 -13.44
CA SER A 12 -4.14 10.84 -14.67
C SER A 12 -5.41 11.67 -14.74
N LYS A 13 -5.46 12.61 -15.69
CA LYS A 13 -6.69 13.37 -15.99
C LYS A 13 -7.82 12.45 -16.45
N ARG A 14 -7.50 11.29 -17.06
CA ARG A 14 -8.48 10.31 -17.49
C ARG A 14 -9.17 9.64 -16.29
N ILE A 15 -8.41 9.23 -15.29
CA ILE A 15 -8.95 8.69 -14.04
C ILE A 15 -9.75 9.76 -13.29
N ALA A 16 -9.19 10.95 -13.15
CA ALA A 16 -9.83 12.05 -12.41
C ALA A 16 -11.23 12.43 -12.93
N LYS A 17 -11.51 12.25 -14.24
CA LYS A 17 -12.83 12.49 -14.82
C LYS A 17 -13.93 11.59 -14.28
N HIS A 18 -13.56 10.41 -13.76
CA HIS A 18 -14.50 9.43 -13.21
C HIS A 18 -14.68 9.52 -11.69
N ILE A 19 -13.92 10.42 -11.03
CA ILE A 19 -13.95 10.59 -9.58
C ILE A 19 -14.58 11.93 -9.24
N PRO A 20 -15.58 12.00 -8.36
CA PRO A 20 -16.12 13.27 -7.89
C PRO A 20 -15.00 14.18 -7.36
N PRO A 21 -14.97 15.48 -7.73
CA PRO A 21 -13.86 16.38 -7.39
C PRO A 21 -13.50 16.44 -5.91
N LYS A 22 -14.48 16.31 -5.03
CA LYS A 22 -14.29 16.32 -3.57
C LYS A 22 -13.47 15.13 -3.03
N TRP A 23 -13.36 14.05 -3.80
CA TRP A 23 -12.61 12.83 -3.44
C TRP A 23 -11.39 12.61 -4.33
N CYS A 24 -11.10 13.53 -5.25
CA CYS A 24 -9.99 13.42 -6.18
C CYS A 24 -8.86 14.38 -5.82
N VAL A 25 -7.64 13.85 -5.66
CA VAL A 25 -6.44 14.64 -5.41
C VAL A 25 -5.49 14.49 -6.60
N ILE A 26 -5.28 15.57 -7.33
CA ILE A 26 -4.31 15.60 -8.44
C ILE A 26 -2.91 15.83 -7.88
N THR A 27 -2.05 14.82 -8.03
CA THR A 27 -0.74 14.79 -7.37
C THR A 27 0.46 15.15 -8.26
N GLY A 28 0.28 15.18 -9.58
CA GLY A 28 1.39 15.14 -10.53
C GLY A 28 2.10 13.79 -10.54
N LYS A 29 3.14 13.64 -11.39
CA LYS A 29 3.89 12.38 -11.55
C LYS A 29 4.52 11.91 -10.25
N ALA A 30 4.45 10.61 -10.01
CA ALA A 30 5.10 9.93 -8.89
C ALA A 30 5.71 8.60 -9.36
N ASN A 31 6.81 8.18 -8.74
CA ASN A 31 7.53 6.97 -9.14
C ASN A 31 6.83 5.70 -8.64
N ASN A 32 6.06 5.83 -7.54
CA ASN A 32 5.34 4.74 -6.89
C ASN A 32 4.22 5.30 -5.99
N GLY A 33 3.45 4.42 -5.36
CA GLY A 33 2.32 4.79 -4.50
C GLY A 33 2.74 5.61 -3.28
N THR A 34 3.78 5.20 -2.56
CA THR A 34 4.27 5.92 -1.38
C THR A 34 4.84 7.30 -1.76
N HIS A 35 5.56 7.40 -2.89
CA HIS A 35 5.99 8.69 -3.40
C HIS A 35 4.80 9.59 -3.74
N ARG A 36 3.70 9.04 -4.29
CA ARG A 36 2.46 9.79 -4.55
C ARG A 36 1.87 10.36 -3.28
N LEU A 37 1.76 9.55 -2.22
CA LEU A 37 1.24 9.99 -0.93
C LEU A 37 2.16 11.01 -0.24
N SER A 38 3.45 10.99 -0.52
CA SER A 38 4.41 11.96 0.03
C SER A 38 4.38 13.34 -0.66
N LYS A 39 3.56 13.53 -1.71
CA LYS A 39 3.42 14.84 -2.38
C LYS A 39 2.77 15.86 -1.44
N ARG A 40 3.22 17.12 -1.55
CA ARG A 40 2.76 18.22 -0.68
C ARG A 40 1.24 18.33 -0.61
N VAL A 41 0.57 18.24 -1.76
CA VAL A 41 -0.89 18.32 -1.84
C VAL A 41 -1.60 17.22 -1.04
N VAL A 42 -1.04 16.01 -0.96
CA VAL A 42 -1.58 14.93 -0.14
C VAL A 42 -1.25 15.14 1.32
N LEU A 43 -0.01 15.53 1.64
CA LEU A 43 0.40 15.78 3.01
C LEU A 43 -0.38 16.92 3.67
N ASP A 44 -0.70 17.98 2.92
CA ASP A 44 -1.49 19.11 3.43
C ASP A 44 -2.94 18.68 3.72
N LEU A 45 -3.49 17.75 2.94
CA LEU A 45 -4.81 17.17 3.16
C LEU A 45 -4.85 16.22 4.37
N THR A 46 -3.75 15.49 4.59
CA THR A 46 -3.73 14.35 5.52
C THR A 46 -3.00 14.61 6.83
N ASN A 47 -2.51 15.81 7.09
CA ASN A 47 -1.70 16.15 8.26
C ASN A 47 -2.44 16.07 9.59
N SER A 48 -3.78 16.09 9.59
CA SER A 48 -4.65 15.97 10.76
C SER A 48 -5.09 14.54 11.07
N TYR A 49 -4.74 13.57 10.22
CA TYR A 49 -5.05 12.16 10.44
C TYR A 49 -3.92 11.48 11.19
N ASP A 50 -4.27 10.52 12.04
CA ASP A 50 -3.28 9.69 12.74
C ASP A 50 -2.53 8.78 11.77
N TYR A 51 -3.26 8.21 10.81
CA TYR A 51 -2.72 7.31 9.78
C TYR A 51 -3.31 7.58 8.40
N ILE A 52 -2.49 7.34 7.39
CA ILE A 52 -2.89 7.30 5.99
C ILE A 52 -2.79 5.84 5.52
N LEU A 53 -3.94 5.24 5.15
CA LEU A 53 -3.99 3.91 4.57
C LEU A 53 -3.86 4.02 3.05
N ASN A 54 -2.81 3.44 2.49
CA ASN A 54 -2.59 3.33 1.06
C ASN A 54 -3.11 1.99 0.55
N ILE A 55 -4.09 2.03 -0.33
CA ILE A 55 -4.58 0.88 -1.08
C ILE A 55 -4.34 1.19 -2.56
N GLN A 56 -3.76 0.27 -3.29
CA GLN A 56 -3.48 0.48 -4.70
C GLN A 56 -4.76 0.40 -5.52
N GLY A 57 -4.86 1.22 -6.57
CA GLY A 57 -6.09 1.37 -7.36
C GLY A 57 -6.40 0.20 -8.30
N ASP A 58 -5.48 -0.74 -8.45
CA ASP A 58 -5.58 -1.99 -9.20
C ASP A 58 -6.06 -3.18 -8.36
N MET A 59 -6.16 -3.02 -7.05
CA MET A 59 -6.69 -4.04 -6.15
C MET A 59 -8.22 -4.10 -6.20
N ILE A 60 -8.76 -5.27 -6.53
CA ILE A 60 -10.19 -5.53 -6.66
C ILE A 60 -10.69 -6.31 -5.44
N ASP A 61 -11.97 -6.08 -5.07
CA ASP A 61 -12.67 -6.80 -4.01
C ASP A 61 -12.06 -6.61 -2.60
N ILE A 62 -11.47 -5.44 -2.35
CA ILE A 62 -11.09 -5.05 -1.00
C ILE A 62 -12.35 -4.96 -0.14
N ASN A 63 -12.37 -5.69 0.94
CA ASN A 63 -13.50 -5.78 1.85
C ASN A 63 -13.08 -5.52 3.32
N LEU A 64 -14.06 -5.60 4.23
CA LEU A 64 -13.81 -5.35 5.65
C LEU A 64 -12.91 -6.40 6.30
N ASP A 65 -12.92 -7.65 5.81
CA ASP A 65 -12.05 -8.71 6.34
C ASP A 65 -10.56 -8.42 6.03
N THR A 66 -10.30 -7.71 4.91
CA THR A 66 -8.97 -7.21 4.58
C THR A 66 -8.57 -6.02 5.45
N ILE A 67 -9.49 -5.08 5.70
CA ILE A 67 -9.16 -3.77 6.32
C ILE A 67 -9.25 -3.80 7.85
N ASN A 68 -10.17 -4.57 8.43
CA ASN A 68 -10.38 -4.58 9.88
C ASN A 68 -9.16 -5.03 10.71
N PRO A 69 -8.38 -6.06 10.31
CA PRO A 69 -7.15 -6.41 11.01
C PRO A 69 -6.14 -5.27 11.05
N ILE A 70 -5.99 -4.56 9.93
CA ILE A 70 -5.10 -3.39 9.82
C ILE A 70 -5.56 -2.29 10.78
N ARG A 71 -6.85 -1.93 10.73
CA ARG A 71 -7.44 -0.92 11.60
C ARG A 71 -7.28 -1.28 13.07
N LYS A 72 -7.55 -2.53 13.42
CA LYS A 72 -7.39 -3.01 14.80
C LYS A 72 -5.94 -2.86 15.27
N ALA A 73 -4.97 -3.30 14.45
CA ALA A 73 -3.56 -3.21 14.76
C ALA A 73 -3.11 -1.75 14.99
N LEU A 74 -3.61 -0.80 14.19
CA LEU A 74 -3.30 0.63 14.33
C LEU A 74 -3.95 1.26 15.56
N ASN A 75 -5.13 0.79 15.98
CA ASN A 75 -5.77 1.27 17.20
C ASN A 75 -5.10 0.74 18.46
N ASP A 76 -4.61 -0.50 18.42
CA ASP A 76 -4.02 -1.16 19.58
C ASP A 76 -2.52 -0.80 19.76
N ASN A 77 -1.88 -0.21 18.76
CA ASN A 77 -0.44 0.04 18.75
C ASN A 77 -0.09 1.36 18.05
N ASP A 78 0.98 2.00 18.54
CA ASP A 78 1.52 3.24 17.96
C ASP A 78 2.60 2.95 16.89
N TYR A 79 2.23 2.26 15.80
CA TYR A 79 3.16 1.97 14.71
C TYR A 79 3.51 3.23 13.90
N SER A 80 4.76 3.36 13.48
CA SER A 80 5.15 4.41 12.51
C SER A 80 4.66 4.05 11.10
N CYS A 81 4.82 2.78 10.73
CA CYS A 81 4.28 2.22 9.50
C CYS A 81 3.94 0.74 9.68
N LEU A 82 2.95 0.31 8.92
CA LEU A 82 2.42 -1.04 8.91
C LEU A 82 2.13 -1.46 7.47
N THR A 83 2.33 -2.73 7.14
CA THR A 83 1.91 -3.30 5.86
C THR A 83 1.18 -4.63 6.08
N ALA A 84 0.37 -5.00 5.08
CA ALA A 84 -0.43 -6.22 5.14
C ALA A 84 0.18 -7.35 4.30
N TYR A 85 -0.01 -8.57 4.76
CA TYR A 85 0.34 -9.77 4.03
C TYR A 85 -0.72 -10.86 4.18
N THR A 86 -0.68 -11.86 3.30
CA THR A 86 -1.42 -13.11 3.44
C THR A 86 -0.46 -14.30 3.34
N LYS A 87 -0.82 -15.41 3.98
CA LYS A 87 0.02 -16.61 4.00
C LYS A 87 0.21 -17.22 2.63
N GLY A 88 1.42 -17.73 2.40
CA GLY A 88 1.73 -18.55 1.25
C GLY A 88 1.88 -17.76 -0.05
N ALA A 89 3.02 -17.10 -0.26
CA ALA A 89 3.34 -16.45 -1.52
C ALA A 89 3.55 -17.46 -2.65
N LYS A 90 3.06 -17.14 -3.84
CA LYS A 90 3.37 -17.83 -5.10
C LYS A 90 4.69 -17.30 -5.68
N ALA A 91 5.22 -17.98 -6.71
CA ALA A 91 6.47 -17.58 -7.35
C ALA A 91 6.47 -16.11 -7.82
N ASP A 92 5.38 -15.67 -8.43
CA ASP A 92 5.23 -14.32 -9.02
C ASP A 92 4.85 -13.23 -8.02
N ASP A 93 4.46 -13.59 -6.79
CA ASP A 93 4.10 -12.62 -5.77
C ASP A 93 5.33 -11.84 -5.28
N VAL A 94 5.12 -10.60 -4.86
CA VAL A 94 6.06 -9.93 -3.97
C VAL A 94 5.99 -10.60 -2.61
N LYS A 95 7.12 -11.07 -2.11
CA LYS A 95 7.23 -11.75 -0.84
C LYS A 95 7.66 -10.79 0.25
N VAL A 96 7.09 -10.95 1.43
CA VAL A 96 7.61 -10.33 2.65
C VAL A 96 8.19 -11.41 3.55
N ILE A 97 9.45 -11.21 3.95
CA ILE A 97 10.12 -11.99 4.97
C ILE A 97 9.99 -11.20 6.27
N HIS A 98 9.43 -11.79 7.29
CA HIS A 98 9.18 -11.10 8.54
C HIS A 98 9.44 -11.99 9.76
N GLN A 99 9.71 -11.35 10.88
CA GLN A 99 9.89 -12.00 12.17
C GLN A 99 9.34 -11.09 13.29
N ASN A 100 8.67 -11.68 14.26
CA ASN A 100 8.15 -10.98 15.44
C ASN A 100 7.30 -9.73 15.07
N GLY A 101 6.47 -9.85 14.01
CA GLY A 101 5.60 -8.77 13.56
C GLY A 101 6.31 -7.63 12.81
N LYS A 102 7.58 -7.80 12.43
CA LYS A 102 8.35 -6.79 11.68
C LYS A 102 8.83 -7.36 10.35
N ALA A 103 8.72 -6.58 9.29
CA ALA A 103 9.32 -6.89 8.00
C ALA A 103 10.85 -6.82 8.10
N MET A 104 11.50 -7.84 7.55
CA MET A 104 12.95 -7.92 7.45
C MET A 104 13.43 -7.64 6.03
N TRP A 105 12.68 -8.09 5.03
CA TRP A 105 13.01 -7.94 3.62
C TRP A 105 11.79 -8.13 2.72
N PHE A 106 11.83 -7.53 1.53
CA PHE A 106 10.86 -7.74 0.46
C PHE A 106 11.58 -8.14 -0.82
N THR A 107 11.04 -9.11 -1.56
CA THR A 107 11.63 -9.58 -2.81
C THR A 107 10.59 -10.08 -3.80
N ARG A 108 10.89 -9.94 -5.09
CA ARG A 108 10.15 -10.60 -6.18
C ARG A 108 10.73 -11.96 -6.53
N SER A 109 11.98 -12.21 -6.11
CA SER A 109 12.65 -13.48 -6.41
C SER A 109 11.91 -14.65 -5.78
N ASP A 110 11.86 -15.77 -6.49
CA ASP A 110 11.38 -17.03 -5.93
C ASP A 110 12.46 -17.65 -5.05
N ILE A 111 12.29 -17.48 -3.74
CA ILE A 111 13.25 -17.96 -2.72
C ILE A 111 12.71 -19.16 -1.95
N GLY A 112 11.56 -19.70 -2.38
CA GLY A 112 10.96 -20.89 -1.77
C GLY A 112 10.31 -20.67 -0.40
N TYR A 113 10.27 -19.44 0.12
CA TYR A 113 9.59 -19.10 1.38
C TYR A 113 9.20 -17.62 1.40
N GLY A 114 8.44 -17.22 2.43
CA GLY A 114 7.88 -15.89 2.62
C GLY A 114 6.37 -15.86 2.43
N ASP A 115 5.75 -14.80 2.88
CA ASP A 115 4.32 -14.58 2.74
C ASP A 115 4.03 -13.56 1.64
N ARG A 116 2.86 -13.64 1.01
CA ARG A 116 2.47 -12.71 -0.05
C ARG A 116 2.25 -11.32 0.53
N HIS A 117 3.03 -10.36 0.09
CA HIS A 117 2.86 -8.96 0.40
C HIS A 117 1.72 -8.37 -0.43
N LEU A 118 0.78 -7.65 0.21
CA LEU A 118 -0.43 -7.16 -0.45
C LEU A 118 -0.32 -5.75 -1.04
N GLY A 119 0.80 -5.05 -0.83
CA GLY A 119 0.90 -3.66 -1.28
C GLY A 119 -0.02 -2.67 -0.54
N ILE A 120 -0.65 -3.10 0.56
CA ILE A 120 -1.44 -2.24 1.44
C ILE A 120 -0.54 -1.74 2.56
N TYR A 121 -0.51 -0.42 2.75
CA TYR A 121 0.33 0.21 3.77
C TYR A 121 -0.46 1.19 4.62
N ALA A 122 -0.11 1.29 5.89
CA ALA A 122 -0.52 2.40 6.73
C ALA A 122 0.72 3.18 7.19
N TYR A 123 0.66 4.50 7.10
CA TYR A 123 1.75 5.39 7.46
C TYR A 123 1.29 6.48 8.41
N LYS A 124 2.09 6.81 9.41
CA LYS A 124 1.96 8.12 10.04
C LYS A 124 2.34 9.23 9.05
N PRO A 125 1.69 10.41 9.09
CA PRO A 125 2.05 11.52 8.20
C PRO A 125 3.54 11.91 8.26
N SER A 126 4.19 11.74 9.41
CA SER A 126 5.61 12.00 9.60
C SER A 126 6.51 11.10 8.74
N VAL A 127 6.15 9.83 8.57
CA VAL A 127 6.87 8.88 7.72
C VAL A 127 6.80 9.31 6.26
N LEU A 128 5.63 9.71 5.78
CA LEU A 128 5.45 10.20 4.41
C LEU A 128 6.21 11.51 4.17
N LYS A 129 6.26 12.41 5.15
CA LYS A 129 7.08 13.64 5.07
C LYS A 129 8.55 13.30 4.89
N SER A 130 9.07 12.35 5.67
CA SER A 130 10.47 11.91 5.58
C SER A 130 10.76 11.15 4.29
N TYR A 131 9.80 10.37 3.77
CA TYR A 131 9.96 9.59 2.54
C TYR A 131 10.41 10.44 1.35
N ARG A 132 9.99 11.71 1.25
CA ARG A 132 10.42 12.64 0.20
C ARG A 132 11.92 12.91 0.18
N THR A 133 12.56 12.82 1.33
CA THR A 133 13.99 13.13 1.50
C THR A 133 14.88 11.88 1.42
N LEU A 134 14.26 10.68 1.42
CA LEU A 134 15.00 9.44 1.30
C LEU A 134 15.59 9.34 -0.10
N LYS A 135 16.91 9.22 -0.17
CA LYS A 135 17.60 8.92 -1.42
C LYS A 135 17.38 7.45 -1.75
N ASP A 136 17.22 7.16 -3.05
CA ASP A 136 17.24 5.78 -3.56
C ASP A 136 18.66 5.23 -3.44
N LYS A 137 19.05 4.84 -2.22
CA LYS A 137 20.37 4.26 -2.00
C LYS A 137 20.51 2.87 -2.63
N TYR A 138 19.38 2.14 -2.73
CA TYR A 138 19.35 0.77 -3.26
C TYR A 138 18.00 0.51 -3.92
N PRO A 139 17.87 0.74 -5.24
CA PRO A 139 16.63 0.39 -5.97
C PRO A 139 16.58 -1.14 -6.22
N ILE A 140 16.77 -1.93 -5.15
CA ILE A 140 16.73 -3.37 -5.27
C ILE A 140 15.31 -3.77 -5.68
N GLU A 141 15.19 -4.39 -6.85
CA GLU A 141 13.96 -4.90 -7.43
C GLU A 141 12.85 -3.83 -7.61
N ASN A 142 13.17 -2.53 -7.56
CA ASN A 142 12.21 -1.42 -7.60
C ASN A 142 11.09 -1.52 -6.53
N LEU A 143 11.40 -2.14 -5.39
CA LEU A 143 10.45 -2.27 -4.29
C LEU A 143 10.57 -1.05 -3.36
N GLU A 144 9.54 -0.21 -3.38
CA GLU A 144 9.50 1.05 -2.64
C GLU A 144 9.63 0.88 -1.12
N GLN A 145 9.16 -0.23 -0.60
CA GLN A 145 9.18 -0.55 0.83
C GLN A 145 10.59 -0.82 1.36
N ASN A 146 11.50 -1.32 0.54
CA ASN A 146 12.88 -1.54 0.92
C ASN A 146 13.63 -0.23 1.26
N ARG A 147 13.11 0.94 0.80
CA ARG A 147 13.63 2.26 1.19
C ARG A 147 13.29 2.62 2.64
N ILE A 148 12.20 2.09 3.16
CA ILE A 148 11.71 2.35 4.52
C ILE A 148 12.44 1.47 5.52
N LEU A 149 12.77 0.23 5.13
CA LEU A 149 13.50 -0.71 5.97
C LEU A 149 14.86 -0.14 6.42
N GLY A 150 15.17 -0.30 7.68
CA GLY A 150 16.41 0.23 8.28
C GLY A 150 16.35 1.71 8.70
N ILE A 151 15.26 2.42 8.34
CA ILE A 151 14.99 3.79 8.82
C ILE A 151 13.82 3.79 9.79
N TYR A 152 12.79 3.02 9.47
CA TYR A 152 11.61 2.81 10.32
C TYR A 152 11.38 1.32 10.52
N ASP A 153 10.86 0.97 11.69
CA ASP A 153 10.25 -0.35 11.89
C ASP A 153 8.99 -0.44 11.02
N LEU A 154 9.06 -1.23 9.97
CA LEU A 154 7.89 -1.57 9.15
C LEU A 154 7.23 -2.81 9.73
N ASN A 155 6.13 -2.61 10.45
CA ASN A 155 5.39 -3.71 11.04
C ASN A 155 4.57 -4.43 9.97
N VAL A 156 4.23 -5.70 10.23
CA VAL A 156 3.42 -6.51 9.33
C VAL A 156 2.21 -7.07 10.06
N ILE A 157 1.08 -7.14 9.37
CA ILE A 157 -0.15 -7.75 9.86
C ILE A 157 -0.69 -8.74 8.86
N GLU A 158 -1.05 -9.93 9.34
CA GLU A 158 -1.77 -10.90 8.54
C GLU A 158 -3.20 -10.45 8.33
N THR A 159 -3.67 -10.55 7.09
CA THR A 159 -5.07 -10.27 6.75
C THR A 159 -5.54 -11.20 5.66
N LYS A 160 -6.85 -11.31 5.48
CA LYS A 160 -7.45 -12.08 4.39
C LYS A 160 -7.66 -11.18 3.19
N TYR A 161 -7.17 -11.61 2.05
CA TYR A 161 -7.44 -10.97 0.76
C TYR A 161 -7.56 -12.04 -0.30
N GLU A 162 -8.77 -12.25 -0.77
CA GLU A 162 -9.12 -13.21 -1.81
C GLU A 162 -9.31 -12.55 -3.19
N GLY A 163 -9.22 -11.22 -3.23
CA GLY A 163 -9.26 -10.45 -4.46
C GLY A 163 -7.98 -10.57 -5.28
N TYR A 164 -7.95 -9.88 -6.39
CA TYR A 164 -6.82 -9.88 -7.31
C TYR A 164 -6.50 -8.46 -7.80
N GLU A 165 -5.33 -8.32 -8.40
CA GLU A 165 -4.86 -7.08 -9.00
C GLU A 165 -5.11 -7.11 -10.50
N ILE A 166 -5.60 -6.00 -11.06
CA ILE A 166 -5.73 -5.81 -12.51
C ILE A 166 -4.44 -5.15 -13.00
N ASN A 167 -3.55 -5.94 -13.57
CA ASN A 167 -2.29 -5.46 -14.14
C ASN A 167 -2.34 -5.35 -15.67
N THR A 168 -3.21 -6.12 -16.34
CA THR A 168 -3.31 -6.23 -17.80
C THR A 168 -4.77 -6.19 -18.28
N GLU A 169 -4.97 -5.99 -19.58
CA GLU A 169 -6.30 -6.13 -20.21
C GLU A 169 -6.84 -7.58 -20.12
N GLU A 170 -5.96 -8.57 -20.07
CA GLU A 170 -6.33 -9.97 -19.91
C GLU A 170 -6.96 -10.24 -18.54
N ASP A 171 -6.50 -9.55 -17.49
CA ASP A 171 -7.07 -9.67 -16.14
C ASP A 171 -8.53 -9.19 -16.12
N ILE A 172 -8.87 -8.16 -16.93
CA ILE A 172 -10.24 -7.66 -17.06
C ILE A 172 -11.11 -8.69 -17.79
N ASN A 173 -10.59 -9.26 -18.88
CA ASN A 173 -11.34 -10.18 -19.73
C ASN A 173 -11.61 -11.52 -19.04
N SER A 174 -10.67 -12.01 -18.25
CA SER A 174 -10.83 -13.26 -17.48
C SER A 174 -11.97 -13.19 -16.47
N ARG A 175 -12.29 -12.01 -15.96
CA ARG A 175 -13.39 -11.79 -15.01
C ARG A 175 -14.76 -11.71 -15.68
N SER A 176 -14.85 -11.14 -16.86
CA SER A 176 -16.13 -11.07 -17.61
C SER A 176 -16.67 -12.45 -17.99
N LEU A 177 -15.84 -13.50 -17.88
CA LEU A 177 -16.23 -14.90 -18.09
C LEU A 177 -16.68 -15.61 -16.80
N LEU A 178 -16.54 -14.97 -15.62
CA LEU A 178 -16.89 -15.53 -14.31
C LEU A 178 -18.13 -14.88 -13.68
N SER A 179 -18.71 -13.88 -14.32
CA SER A 179 -19.95 -13.18 -13.95
C SER A 179 -21.11 -13.63 -14.85
#